data_92a37ff189fa779d102b682b447fc036
#
_entry.id   92a37ff189fa779d102b682b447fc036
#
_cell.length_a   1.000
_cell.length_b   1.000
_cell.length_c   1.000
_cell.angle_alpha   90.00
_cell.angle_beta   90.00
_cell.angle_gamma   90.00
#
_symmetry.space_group_name_H-M   'P 1'
#
loop_
_entity.id
_entity.type
_entity.pdbx_description
1 polymer ?
#
loop_
_entity_poly.entity_id
_entity_poly.type
_entity_poly.pdbx_seq_one_letter_code
_entity_poly.pdbx_strand_id
1 'polypeptide(L)'
;MEKIFGTPHRQDGLQCIGRNKWLLYFGFYKIEGSAYEYRHTFDHKPSLDEIKAIINKQIDDDTDETILHGMTWEGKPVKLDSESQTNLLGLMLSAQGGMATFPKKYKLGDYPDGSAAYHEFADAAEFIAFVSAAIEHKDNAYAKGWNEKEALEKSNWSAFTINE
;
A
#
# COMPACT_ATOMS: atom_id res chain seq x y z
N MET A 1 5.58 -10.75 1.76
CA MET A 1 5.28 -11.74 2.83
C MET A 1 3.87 -12.28 2.65
N GLU A 2 3.53 -13.42 3.26
CA GLU A 2 2.17 -13.95 3.26
C GLU A 2 1.34 -13.27 4.36
N LYS A 3 0.13 -12.78 4.04
CA LYS A 3 -0.80 -12.20 5.02
C LYS A 3 -1.64 -13.30 5.65
N ILE A 4 -1.57 -13.44 6.98
CA ILE A 4 -2.29 -14.46 7.75
C ILE A 4 -3.38 -13.78 8.57
N PHE A 5 -4.62 -14.21 8.40
CA PHE A 5 -5.78 -13.69 9.10
C PHE A 5 -6.14 -14.54 10.32
N GLY A 6 -6.84 -13.92 11.27
CA GLY A 6 -7.37 -14.59 12.46
C GLY A 6 -6.35 -14.73 13.59
N THR A 7 -5.19 -14.09 13.52
CA THR A 7 -4.20 -14.08 14.59
C THR A 7 -4.74 -13.31 15.81
N PRO A 8 -4.98 -13.94 16.96
CA PRO A 8 -5.61 -13.24 18.11
C PRO A 8 -4.63 -12.33 18.85
N HIS A 9 -3.34 -12.58 18.74
CA HIS A 9 -2.28 -11.88 19.48
C HIS A 9 -1.10 -11.55 18.58
N ARG A 10 -0.39 -10.47 18.91
CA ARG A 10 0.86 -10.10 18.24
C ARG A 10 1.94 -11.14 18.48
N GLN A 11 2.60 -11.57 17.41
CA GLN A 11 3.67 -12.58 17.45
C GLN A 11 4.97 -12.07 16.79
N ASP A 12 5.12 -10.78 16.56
CA ASP A 12 6.30 -10.21 15.89
C ASP A 12 7.60 -10.87 16.41
N GLY A 13 8.41 -11.40 15.52
CA GLY A 13 9.66 -12.07 15.87
C GLY A 13 10.04 -13.20 14.93
N LEU A 14 11.12 -13.88 15.28
CA LEU A 14 11.66 -15.01 14.55
C LEU A 14 11.51 -16.29 15.36
N GLN A 15 10.90 -17.32 14.75
CA GLN A 15 10.67 -18.63 15.39
C GLN A 15 11.34 -19.74 14.60
N CYS A 16 12.14 -20.59 15.26
CA CYS A 16 12.63 -21.84 14.69
C CYS A 16 11.54 -22.92 14.75
N ILE A 17 11.16 -23.47 13.60
CA ILE A 17 10.12 -24.51 13.50
C ILE A 17 10.66 -25.87 13.02
N GLY A 18 11.96 -25.98 12.79
CA GLY A 18 12.61 -27.22 12.34
C GLY A 18 14.10 -27.03 12.13
N ARG A 19 14.79 -28.09 11.68
CA ARG A 19 16.24 -28.12 11.60
C ARG A 19 16.86 -26.98 10.80
N ASN A 20 16.19 -26.50 9.73
CA ASN A 20 16.61 -25.38 8.90
C ASN A 20 15.41 -24.54 8.45
N LYS A 21 14.33 -24.54 9.26
CA LYS A 21 13.13 -23.77 8.91
C LYS A 21 12.84 -22.74 9.97
N TRP A 22 12.64 -21.53 9.54
CA TRP A 22 12.39 -20.38 10.38
C TRP A 22 11.18 -19.61 9.87
N LEU A 23 10.35 -19.15 10.79
CA LEU A 23 9.21 -18.27 10.51
C LEU A 23 9.51 -16.90 11.07
N LEU A 24 9.38 -15.90 10.21
CA LEU A 24 9.34 -14.49 10.57
C LEU A 24 7.89 -14.05 10.62
N TYR A 25 7.48 -13.47 11.74
CA TYR A 25 6.20 -12.79 11.91
C TYR A 25 6.44 -11.30 12.08
N PHE A 26 5.61 -10.46 11.43
CA PHE A 26 5.75 -9.01 11.50
C PHE A 26 4.43 -8.29 11.19
N GLY A 27 4.22 -7.12 11.83
CA GLY A 27 3.19 -6.16 11.45
C GLY A 27 1.79 -6.63 11.78
N PHE A 28 1.52 -6.85 13.06
CA PHE A 28 0.18 -7.19 13.53
C PHE A 28 -0.78 -6.00 13.42
N TYR A 29 -1.87 -6.20 12.66
CA TYR A 29 -2.94 -5.23 12.48
C TYR A 29 -4.27 -5.76 12.99
N LYS A 30 -4.97 -4.95 13.79
CA LYS A 30 -6.38 -5.18 14.12
C LYS A 30 -7.27 -4.46 13.13
N ILE A 31 -8.24 -5.19 12.61
CA ILE A 31 -9.33 -4.68 11.80
C ILE A 31 -10.65 -5.06 12.47
N GLU A 32 -11.74 -4.37 12.14
CA GLU A 32 -13.05 -4.66 12.73
C GLU A 32 -13.43 -6.13 12.50
N GLY A 33 -13.64 -6.86 13.62
CA GLY A 33 -14.01 -8.28 13.60
C GLY A 33 -12.89 -9.26 13.26
N SER A 34 -11.64 -8.80 13.03
CA SER A 34 -10.51 -9.66 12.68
C SER A 34 -9.17 -9.03 13.07
N ALA A 35 -8.09 -9.78 12.79
CA ALA A 35 -6.72 -9.29 12.81
C ALA A 35 -5.91 -10.01 11.74
N TYR A 36 -4.80 -9.42 11.31
CA TYR A 36 -3.85 -10.10 10.44
C TYR A 36 -2.41 -9.76 10.83
N GLU A 37 -1.49 -10.57 10.33
CA GLU A 37 -0.06 -10.47 10.53
C GLU A 37 0.65 -10.98 9.27
N TYR A 38 1.82 -10.46 8.96
CA TYR A 38 2.64 -10.96 7.87
C TYR A 38 3.55 -12.10 8.33
N ARG A 39 3.69 -13.12 7.49
CA ARG A 39 4.58 -14.26 7.69
C ARG A 39 5.51 -14.47 6.51
N HIS A 40 6.77 -14.80 6.81
CA HIS A 40 7.74 -15.26 5.83
C HIS A 40 8.47 -16.52 6.33
N THR A 41 8.79 -17.44 5.42
CA THR A 41 9.50 -18.68 5.76
C THR A 41 10.90 -18.64 5.16
N PHE A 42 11.90 -18.95 5.98
CA PHE A 42 13.29 -19.17 5.55
C PHE A 42 13.63 -20.66 5.66
N ASP A 43 14.49 -21.14 4.76
CA ASP A 43 15.07 -22.49 4.75
C ASP A 43 16.46 -22.58 5.43
N HIS A 44 16.85 -21.47 6.08
CA HIS A 44 18.07 -21.32 6.88
C HIS A 44 17.82 -20.34 8.03
N LYS A 45 18.75 -20.23 8.98
CA LYS A 45 18.73 -19.17 10.01
C LYS A 45 19.03 -17.83 9.35
N PRO A 46 18.04 -16.92 9.24
CA PRO A 46 18.28 -15.63 8.58
C PRO A 46 19.16 -14.73 9.43
N SER A 47 19.98 -13.91 8.77
CA SER A 47 20.64 -12.78 9.38
C SER A 47 19.63 -11.65 9.67
N LEU A 48 20.01 -10.72 10.54
CA LEU A 48 19.19 -9.53 10.82
C LEU A 48 18.99 -8.68 9.56
N ASP A 49 19.99 -8.59 8.70
CA ASP A 49 19.91 -7.82 7.45
C ASP A 49 18.91 -8.44 6.46
N GLU A 50 18.85 -9.78 6.37
CA GLU A 50 17.84 -10.47 5.56
C GLU A 50 16.43 -10.22 6.11
N ILE A 51 16.26 -10.27 7.44
CA ILE A 51 14.98 -9.97 8.07
C ILE A 51 14.55 -8.53 7.76
N LYS A 52 15.44 -7.56 7.94
CA LYS A 52 15.19 -6.16 7.62
C LYS A 52 14.83 -5.96 6.15
N ALA A 53 15.54 -6.61 5.24
CA ALA A 53 15.26 -6.52 3.81
C ALA A 53 13.85 -7.03 3.46
N ILE A 54 13.44 -8.16 4.04
CA ILE A 54 12.10 -8.74 3.82
C ILE A 54 11.01 -7.83 4.38
N ILE A 55 11.21 -7.25 5.57
CA ILE A 55 10.22 -6.33 6.19
C ILE A 55 10.13 -5.03 5.39
N ASN A 56 11.27 -4.43 5.01
CA ASN A 56 11.29 -3.23 4.19
C ASN A 56 10.59 -3.44 2.84
N LYS A 57 10.82 -4.60 2.20
CA LYS A 57 10.11 -4.94 0.98
C LYS A 57 8.60 -5.03 1.21
N GLN A 58 8.14 -5.58 2.34
CA GLN A 58 6.71 -5.64 2.64
C GLN A 58 6.10 -4.24 2.83
N ILE A 59 6.84 -3.32 3.48
CA ILE A 59 6.40 -1.92 3.62
C ILE A 59 6.28 -1.25 2.24
N ASP A 60 7.23 -1.52 1.32
CA ASP A 60 7.14 -1.02 -0.06
C ASP A 60 5.93 -1.60 -0.80
N ASP A 61 5.73 -2.92 -0.73
CA ASP A 61 4.59 -3.60 -1.36
C ASP A 61 3.24 -3.05 -0.83
N ASP A 62 3.13 -2.79 0.50
CA ASP A 62 1.93 -2.21 1.11
C ASP A 62 1.73 -0.73 0.71
N THR A 63 2.81 0.02 0.54
CA THR A 63 2.79 1.40 0.06
C THR A 63 2.29 1.44 -1.38
N ASP A 64 2.83 0.61 -2.26
CA ASP A 64 2.44 0.51 -3.66
C ASP A 64 0.97 0.08 -3.80
N GLU A 65 0.52 -0.90 -3.00
CA GLU A 65 -0.88 -1.34 -2.98
C GLU A 65 -1.81 -0.21 -2.49
N THR A 66 -1.38 0.55 -1.47
CA THR A 66 -2.14 1.72 -0.99
C THR A 66 -2.27 2.78 -2.08
N ILE A 67 -1.20 3.08 -2.82
CA ILE A 67 -1.25 4.02 -3.94
C ILE A 67 -2.19 3.50 -5.02
N LEU A 68 -2.05 2.22 -5.38
CA LEU A 68 -2.77 1.62 -6.49
C LEU A 68 -4.28 1.55 -6.27
N HIS A 69 -4.72 1.18 -5.06
CA HIS A 69 -6.12 0.84 -4.76
C HIS A 69 -6.73 1.56 -3.54
N GLY A 70 -5.94 2.33 -2.80
CA GLY A 70 -6.38 2.93 -1.52
C GLY A 70 -7.22 4.19 -1.66
N MET A 71 -7.32 4.77 -2.86
CA MET A 71 -8.06 6.02 -3.09
C MET A 71 -9.52 5.77 -3.45
N THR A 72 -10.39 6.65 -2.96
CA THR A 72 -11.77 6.77 -3.44
C THR A 72 -12.07 8.21 -3.83
N TRP A 73 -12.93 8.41 -4.82
CA TRP A 73 -13.47 9.72 -5.21
C TRP A 73 -14.98 9.65 -5.24
N GLU A 74 -15.64 10.44 -4.41
CA GLU A 74 -17.09 10.41 -4.22
C GLU A 74 -17.66 8.98 -4.01
N GLY A 75 -16.96 8.18 -3.19
CA GLY A 75 -17.32 6.80 -2.88
C GLY A 75 -17.04 5.78 -3.99
N LYS A 76 -16.44 6.20 -5.10
CA LYS A 76 -16.02 5.32 -6.20
C LYS A 76 -14.57 4.93 -6.06
N PRO A 77 -14.19 3.66 -6.30
CA PRO A 77 -12.79 3.23 -6.26
C PRO A 77 -11.98 3.89 -7.38
N VAL A 78 -10.77 4.33 -7.03
CA VAL A 78 -9.81 4.92 -7.96
C VAL A 78 -8.60 4.00 -8.07
N LYS A 79 -8.19 3.67 -9.29
CA LYS A 79 -6.97 2.91 -9.57
C LYS A 79 -5.89 3.85 -10.08
N LEU A 80 -4.77 3.95 -9.35
CA LEU A 80 -3.66 4.84 -9.66
C LEU A 80 -2.41 4.06 -10.13
N ASP A 81 -2.56 3.20 -11.15
CA ASP A 81 -1.38 2.60 -11.79
C ASP A 81 -0.58 3.65 -12.60
N SER A 82 0.61 3.30 -13.06
CA SER A 82 1.53 4.22 -13.73
C SER A 82 0.92 4.83 -15.01
N GLU A 83 0.09 4.06 -15.73
CA GLU A 83 -0.61 4.54 -16.92
C GLU A 83 -1.67 5.57 -16.53
N SER A 84 -2.51 5.25 -15.53
CA SER A 84 -3.54 6.16 -15.01
C SER A 84 -2.92 7.47 -14.52
N GLN A 85 -1.82 7.41 -13.75
CA GLN A 85 -1.12 8.60 -13.26
C GLN A 85 -0.62 9.48 -14.41
N THR A 86 -0.02 8.88 -15.46
CA THR A 86 0.46 9.59 -16.64
C THR A 86 -0.70 10.25 -17.40
N ASN A 87 -1.80 9.53 -17.61
CA ASN A 87 -2.98 10.03 -18.30
C ASN A 87 -3.65 11.18 -17.53
N LEU A 88 -3.74 11.08 -16.20
CA LEU A 88 -4.28 12.14 -15.35
C LEU A 88 -3.45 13.42 -15.44
N LEU A 89 -2.12 13.29 -15.43
CA LEU A 89 -1.23 14.45 -15.55
C LEU A 89 -1.38 15.13 -16.92
N GLY A 90 -1.41 14.35 -17.99
CA GLY A 90 -1.62 14.90 -19.35
C GLY A 90 -2.97 15.62 -19.49
N LEU A 91 -4.03 15.03 -18.92
CA LEU A 91 -5.36 15.62 -18.93
C LEU A 91 -5.45 16.89 -18.06
N MET A 92 -4.75 16.90 -16.91
CA MET A 92 -4.66 18.07 -16.04
C MET A 92 -4.01 19.25 -16.75
N LEU A 93 -2.89 19.03 -17.44
CA LEU A 93 -2.22 20.06 -18.23
C LEU A 93 -3.14 20.59 -19.36
N SER A 94 -3.88 19.71 -20.02
CA SER A 94 -4.86 20.08 -21.05
C SER A 94 -6.02 20.89 -20.46
N ALA A 95 -6.50 20.54 -19.27
CA ALA A 95 -7.56 21.28 -18.57
C ALA A 95 -7.09 22.67 -18.14
N GLN A 96 -5.89 22.76 -17.56
CA GLN A 96 -5.29 24.05 -17.18
C GLN A 96 -5.05 24.98 -18.38
N GLY A 97 -4.65 24.41 -19.52
CA GLY A 97 -4.46 25.14 -20.78
C GLY A 97 -5.75 25.49 -21.52
N GLY A 98 -6.93 25.14 -20.99
CA GLY A 98 -8.21 25.37 -21.64
C GLY A 98 -8.45 24.54 -22.91
N MET A 99 -7.66 23.48 -23.11
CA MET A 99 -7.76 22.60 -24.28
C MET A 99 -8.67 21.37 -24.05
N ALA A 100 -8.92 21.02 -22.80
CA ALA A 100 -9.83 19.91 -22.47
C ALA A 100 -11.28 20.39 -22.54
N THR A 101 -12.15 19.54 -23.12
CA THR A 101 -13.61 19.79 -23.17
C THR A 101 -14.31 19.07 -22.02
N PHE A 102 -15.28 19.75 -21.41
CA PHE A 102 -16.14 19.24 -20.34
C PHE A 102 -17.62 19.41 -20.72
N PRO A 103 -18.57 18.60 -20.17
CA PRO A 103 -18.33 17.53 -19.20
C PRO A 103 -17.54 16.37 -19.80
N LYS A 104 -16.76 15.66 -18.94
CA LYS A 104 -15.90 14.57 -19.36
C LYS A 104 -16.11 13.35 -18.50
N LYS A 105 -16.57 12.26 -19.13
CA LYS A 105 -16.65 10.94 -18.48
C LYS A 105 -15.27 10.28 -18.45
N TYR A 106 -14.85 9.81 -17.26
CA TYR A 106 -13.58 9.17 -17.04
C TYR A 106 -13.74 7.89 -16.23
N LYS A 107 -12.99 6.83 -16.57
CA LYS A 107 -12.95 5.60 -15.77
C LYS A 107 -11.97 5.81 -14.61
N LEU A 108 -12.46 5.73 -13.37
CA LEU A 108 -11.65 5.89 -12.18
C LEU A 108 -10.96 4.58 -11.77
N GLY A 109 -11.67 3.46 -11.85
CA GLY A 109 -11.20 2.15 -11.43
C GLY A 109 -12.27 1.09 -11.68
N ASP A 110 -12.20 0.00 -10.90
CA ASP A 110 -13.18 -1.08 -10.97
C ASP A 110 -13.71 -1.39 -9.56
N TYR A 111 -15.01 -1.69 -9.47
CA TYR A 111 -15.63 -2.19 -8.25
C TYR A 111 -15.20 -3.65 -7.98
N PRO A 112 -15.41 -4.17 -6.73
CA PRO A 112 -15.06 -5.55 -6.39
C PRO A 112 -15.76 -6.62 -7.24
N ASP A 113 -16.92 -6.30 -7.84
CA ASP A 113 -17.65 -7.17 -8.76
C ASP A 113 -17.12 -7.14 -10.19
N GLY A 114 -16.05 -6.37 -10.46
CA GLY A 114 -15.42 -6.19 -11.75
C GLY A 114 -16.10 -5.15 -12.65
N SER A 115 -17.19 -4.51 -12.21
CA SER A 115 -17.80 -3.42 -12.97
C SER A 115 -16.96 -2.16 -12.92
N ALA A 116 -16.92 -1.39 -14.03
CA ALA A 116 -16.14 -0.17 -14.11
C ALA A 116 -16.76 0.99 -13.34
N ALA A 117 -15.96 1.66 -12.52
CA ALA A 117 -16.32 2.89 -11.82
C ALA A 117 -16.06 4.10 -12.71
N TYR A 118 -17.14 4.74 -13.17
CA TYR A 118 -17.05 5.97 -13.96
C TYR A 118 -17.46 7.19 -13.16
N HIS A 119 -16.79 8.32 -13.44
CA HIS A 119 -17.21 9.64 -12.99
C HIS A 119 -17.29 10.58 -14.18
N GLU A 120 -18.28 11.48 -14.17
CA GLU A 120 -18.43 12.54 -15.16
C GLU A 120 -18.06 13.86 -14.50
N PHE A 121 -16.90 14.39 -14.84
CA PHE A 121 -16.43 15.70 -14.38
C PHE A 121 -17.17 16.80 -15.11
N ALA A 122 -17.84 17.68 -14.37
CA ALA A 122 -18.64 18.75 -14.94
C ALA A 122 -17.77 19.84 -15.59
N ASP A 123 -16.62 20.13 -15.01
CA ASP A 123 -15.71 21.18 -15.46
C ASP A 123 -14.24 20.90 -15.13
N ALA A 124 -13.37 21.78 -15.58
CA ALA A 124 -11.93 21.70 -15.35
C ALA A 124 -11.56 21.83 -13.87
N ALA A 125 -12.31 22.60 -13.07
CA ALA A 125 -12.00 22.84 -11.68
C ALA A 125 -12.23 21.55 -10.85
N GLU A 126 -13.34 20.86 -11.07
CA GLU A 126 -13.62 19.57 -10.45
C GLU A 126 -12.55 18.52 -10.82
N PHE A 127 -12.19 18.46 -12.11
CA PHE A 127 -11.15 17.52 -12.55
C PHE A 127 -9.78 17.83 -11.92
N ILE A 128 -9.38 19.10 -11.83
CA ILE A 128 -8.13 19.52 -11.18
C ILE A 128 -8.15 19.16 -9.68
N ALA A 129 -9.29 19.35 -9.01
CA ALA A 129 -9.45 18.95 -7.60
C ALA A 129 -9.27 17.44 -7.41
N PHE A 130 -9.84 16.62 -8.29
CA PHE A 130 -9.63 15.18 -8.30
C PHE A 130 -8.16 14.80 -8.47
N VAL A 131 -7.47 15.37 -9.46
CA VAL A 131 -6.04 15.07 -9.69
C VAL A 131 -5.18 15.52 -8.51
N SER A 132 -5.48 16.68 -7.91
CA SER A 132 -4.80 17.16 -6.71
C SER A 132 -4.97 16.19 -5.53
N ALA A 133 -6.18 15.68 -5.33
CA ALA A 133 -6.45 14.65 -4.31
C ALA A 133 -5.70 13.34 -4.60
N ALA A 134 -5.55 12.95 -5.87
CA ALA A 134 -4.78 11.76 -6.24
C ALA A 134 -3.28 11.92 -5.96
N ILE A 135 -2.72 13.12 -6.20
CA ILE A 135 -1.33 13.45 -5.85
C ILE A 135 -1.14 13.41 -4.34
N GLU A 136 -2.01 14.07 -3.58
CA GLU A 136 -1.97 14.08 -2.10
C GLU A 136 -2.07 12.67 -1.51
N HIS A 137 -2.96 11.83 -2.05
CA HIS A 137 -3.08 10.43 -1.65
C HIS A 137 -1.75 9.66 -1.81
N LYS A 138 -1.11 9.82 -2.96
CA LYS A 138 0.18 9.21 -3.26
C LYS A 138 1.28 9.70 -2.32
N ASP A 139 1.38 11.02 -2.11
CA ASP A 139 2.40 11.62 -1.23
C ASP A 139 2.21 11.16 0.21
N ASN A 140 0.97 11.07 0.70
CA ASN A 140 0.64 10.55 2.03
C ASN A 140 1.01 9.07 2.18
N ALA A 141 0.78 8.25 1.15
CA ALA A 141 1.17 6.84 1.17
C ALA A 141 2.69 6.68 1.25
N TYR A 142 3.46 7.42 0.47
CA TYR A 142 4.93 7.43 0.56
C TYR A 142 5.43 7.92 1.92
N ALA A 143 4.89 9.04 2.42
CA ALA A 143 5.28 9.57 3.73
C ALA A 143 5.03 8.55 4.84
N LYS A 144 3.90 7.82 4.80
CA LYS A 144 3.60 6.74 5.73
C LYS A 144 4.65 5.61 5.63
N GLY A 145 4.95 5.11 4.43
CA GLY A 145 5.93 4.04 4.22
C GLY A 145 7.33 4.43 4.70
N TRP A 146 7.77 5.67 4.44
CA TRP A 146 9.06 6.17 4.93
C TRP A 146 9.10 6.25 6.46
N ASN A 147 8.04 6.75 7.10
CA ASN A 147 7.94 6.82 8.56
C ASN A 147 7.95 5.41 9.19
N GLU A 148 7.31 4.42 8.56
CA GLU A 148 7.33 3.03 9.01
C GLU A 148 8.74 2.44 8.93
N LYS A 149 9.48 2.68 7.84
CA LYS A 149 10.88 2.24 7.70
C LYS A 149 11.80 2.93 8.70
N GLU A 150 11.64 4.23 8.94
CA GLU A 150 12.42 4.96 9.94
C GLU A 150 12.13 4.45 11.36
N ALA A 151 10.87 4.18 11.69
CA ALA A 151 10.49 3.59 12.96
C ALA A 151 11.07 2.18 13.14
N LEU A 152 11.11 1.39 12.05
CA LEU A 152 11.69 0.06 12.03
C LEU A 152 13.20 0.10 12.36
N GLU A 153 13.97 1.03 11.78
CA GLU A 153 15.40 1.17 12.07
C GLU A 153 15.69 1.51 13.54
N LYS A 154 14.77 2.22 14.19
CA LYS A 154 14.87 2.58 15.61
C LYS A 154 14.28 1.53 16.56
N SER A 155 13.70 0.45 16.03
CA SER A 155 13.02 -0.56 16.84
C SER A 155 13.99 -1.49 17.57
N ASN A 156 13.48 -2.15 18.62
CA ASN A 156 14.21 -3.20 19.32
C ASN A 156 14.10 -4.52 18.53
N TRP A 157 15.23 -5.01 18.02
CA TRP A 157 15.32 -6.23 17.23
C TRP A 157 15.50 -7.51 18.05
N SER A 158 15.43 -7.46 19.39
CA SER A 158 15.67 -8.63 20.25
C SER A 158 14.70 -9.80 19.99
N ALA A 159 13.47 -9.52 19.58
CA ALA A 159 12.50 -10.56 19.21
C ALA A 159 12.83 -11.28 17.90
N PHE A 160 13.68 -10.67 17.07
CA PHE A 160 14.11 -11.19 15.76
C PHE A 160 15.51 -11.80 15.81
N THR A 161 16.18 -11.70 16.95
CA THR A 161 17.51 -12.32 17.18
C THR A 161 17.36 -13.40 18.22
N ILE A 162 17.64 -14.66 17.84
CA ILE A 162 17.72 -15.77 18.81
C ILE A 162 19.16 -15.79 19.30
N ASN A 163 19.35 -15.44 20.57
CA ASN A 163 20.60 -15.71 21.26
C ASN A 163 20.79 -17.21 21.35
N GLU A 164 21.93 -17.72 20.87
CA GLU A 164 22.34 -19.12 21.01
C GLU A 164 22.61 -19.44 22.46
#